data_9906574a6e99eef0da60f71c5bdf6f00
#
_entry.id   9906574a6e99eef0da60f71c5bdf6f00
#
_cell.length_a   1.000
_cell.length_b   1.000
_cell.length_c   1.000
_cell.angle_alpha   90.00
_cell.angle_beta   90.00
_cell.angle_gamma   90.00
#
_symmetry.space_group_name_H-M   'P 1'
#
loop_
_entity.id
_entity.type
_entity.pdbx_description
1 polymer ?
#
loop_
_entity_poly.entity_id
_entity_poly.type
_entity_poly.pdbx_seq_one_letter_code
_entity_poly.pdbx_strand_id
1 'polypeptide(L)'
;MKKGIKKITACLLIILMTITLTPIYKVTHKVSAAQNFKIHFIDVGCADGALLQYGEGSNAKYAMIDTGAGKYNGTKDKTYAKKKDPAYEYLKKIGVKHLEFVILTHPHRDHIGGLVKILKDKTITINTIYGNSLEMTYLRSNDNVKKQTSETAKWTKFDSDTYQNVKDEIEKRNSEEDESLHVKYVIPKAGSKIYLGQAQITFYGPLENNYKYGRQVDLNVRQENKYSIVTRIVYGKNSFLMTGDAQRETIEKIIKKGYNLQAQVLKEPHHGYQDVKEKDKLIAGRTSDHKLLIDHTKANIAVISNGYKNTGEVPMKNVLTDLSKMDIYETGNRGTIVITSDGSHLYVRTEKGGNKPSVNGKIIS
;
A
#
# COMPACT_ATOMS: atom_id res chain seq x y z
N MET A 1 64.68 4.44 80.84
CA MET A 1 65.23 4.57 79.52
C MET A 1 65.52 3.17 78.99
N LYS A 2 64.78 2.63 78.10
CA LYS A 2 65.24 1.60 77.08
C LYS A 2 64.05 1.36 76.17
N LYS A 3 64.23 1.70 74.92
CA LYS A 3 63.26 1.54 73.85
C LYS A 3 63.23 0.07 73.41
N GLY A 4 62.06 -0.54 73.38
CA GLY A 4 61.81 -1.84 72.83
C GLY A 4 61.33 -1.75 71.38
N ILE A 5 62.09 -2.34 70.51
CA ILE A 5 61.81 -2.43 69.04
C ILE A 5 60.84 -3.60 68.84
N LYS A 6 59.64 -3.34 68.37
CA LYS A 6 58.69 -4.37 67.95
C LYS A 6 59.02 -4.76 66.46
N LYS A 7 59.36 -6.03 66.29
CA LYS A 7 59.49 -6.64 64.94
C LYS A 7 58.12 -6.84 64.34
N ILE A 8 57.88 -6.21 63.19
CA ILE A 8 56.69 -6.46 62.39
C ILE A 8 57.03 -7.56 61.39
N THR A 9 56.41 -8.70 61.57
CA THR A 9 56.49 -9.84 60.62
C THR A 9 55.54 -9.57 59.47
N ALA A 10 56.06 -9.35 58.28
CA ALA A 10 55.27 -9.19 57.07
C ALA A 10 54.87 -10.58 56.54
N CYS A 11 53.56 -10.92 56.63
CA CYS A 11 53.00 -12.04 55.90
C CYS A 11 52.79 -11.67 54.44
N LEU A 12 53.58 -12.21 53.55
CA LEU A 12 53.32 -12.12 52.06
C LEU A 12 52.17 -13.06 51.74
N LEU A 13 50.99 -12.49 51.49
CA LEU A 13 49.89 -13.24 50.90
C LEU A 13 50.06 -13.31 49.36
N ILE A 14 50.50 -14.45 48.87
CA ILE A 14 50.53 -14.73 47.43
C ILE A 14 49.10 -15.05 47.00
N ILE A 15 48.42 -14.06 46.39
CA ILE A 15 47.13 -14.31 45.71
C ILE A 15 47.46 -14.90 44.36
N LEU A 16 47.21 -16.23 44.24
CA LEU A 16 47.23 -16.92 42.96
C LEU A 16 45.96 -16.52 42.17
N MET A 17 46.08 -15.57 41.26
CA MET A 17 45.04 -15.27 40.31
C MET A 17 44.97 -16.41 39.28
N THR A 18 44.06 -17.34 39.47
CA THR A 18 43.64 -18.29 38.43
C THR A 18 42.86 -17.53 37.37
N ILE A 19 43.51 -17.14 36.30
CA ILE A 19 42.83 -16.63 35.10
C ILE A 19 42.11 -17.81 34.46
N THR A 20 40.80 -17.95 34.73
CA THR A 20 39.95 -18.84 33.96
C THR A 20 39.77 -18.21 32.58
N LEU A 21 40.47 -18.73 31.58
CA LEU A 21 40.20 -18.46 30.17
C LEU A 21 38.77 -18.99 29.83
N THR A 22 37.75 -18.15 30.06
CA THR A 22 36.48 -18.41 29.44
C THR A 22 36.62 -18.28 27.94
N PRO A 23 36.24 -19.31 27.15
CA PRO A 23 36.29 -19.18 25.70
C PRO A 23 35.35 -18.04 25.33
N ILE A 24 35.91 -16.96 24.74
CA ILE A 24 35.13 -15.91 24.11
C ILE A 24 34.45 -16.58 22.90
N TYR A 25 33.22 -17.07 23.08
CA TYR A 25 32.38 -17.41 21.95
C TYR A 25 32.15 -16.13 21.15
N LYS A 26 32.92 -15.98 20.07
CA LYS A 26 32.64 -15.03 19.04
C LYS A 26 31.28 -15.43 18.46
N VAL A 27 30.20 -14.85 18.97
CA VAL A 27 28.91 -14.91 18.30
C VAL A 27 29.09 -14.16 17.01
N THR A 28 29.49 -14.87 15.97
CA THR A 28 29.41 -14.35 14.60
C THR A 28 27.93 -14.29 14.29
N HIS A 29 27.30 -13.16 14.58
CA HIS A 29 26.08 -12.83 13.90
C HIS A 29 26.39 -12.91 12.41
N LYS A 30 25.95 -13.97 11.73
CA LYS A 30 25.85 -13.97 10.28
C LYS A 30 25.02 -12.72 9.97
N VAL A 31 25.68 -11.65 9.52
CA VAL A 31 24.97 -10.53 8.92
C VAL A 31 24.29 -11.16 7.71
N SER A 32 23.01 -11.47 7.86
CA SER A 32 22.17 -11.89 6.74
C SER A 32 22.35 -10.80 5.70
N ALA A 33 22.74 -11.18 4.48
CA ALA A 33 22.78 -10.24 3.37
C ALA A 33 21.49 -9.42 3.40
N ALA A 34 21.61 -8.09 3.34
CA ALA A 34 20.47 -7.21 3.43
C ALA A 34 19.44 -7.66 2.38
N GLN A 35 18.26 -8.06 2.84
CA GLN A 35 17.19 -8.50 1.97
C GLN A 35 16.65 -7.26 1.23
N ASN A 36 16.39 -7.36 -0.06
CA ASN A 36 15.75 -6.27 -0.77
C ASN A 36 14.26 -6.17 -0.39
N PHE A 37 13.75 -4.94 -0.35
CA PHE A 37 12.34 -4.67 -0.29
C PHE A 37 11.88 -4.14 -1.65
N LYS A 38 10.78 -4.68 -2.19
CA LYS A 38 10.23 -4.27 -3.49
C LYS A 38 8.77 -3.90 -3.37
N ILE A 39 8.38 -2.91 -4.16
CA ILE A 39 6.97 -2.63 -4.47
C ILE A 39 6.78 -2.80 -5.97
N HIS A 40 5.87 -3.71 -6.33
CA HIS A 40 5.47 -3.94 -7.72
C HIS A 40 4.13 -3.25 -7.93
N PHE A 41 4.12 -2.10 -8.58
CA PHE A 41 2.91 -1.44 -9.03
C PHE A 41 2.42 -2.15 -10.27
N ILE A 42 1.41 -2.97 -10.10
CA ILE A 42 0.94 -3.91 -11.13
C ILE A 42 0.11 -3.16 -12.18
N ASP A 43 0.33 -3.47 -13.46
CA ASP A 43 -0.49 -2.93 -14.57
C ASP A 43 -1.90 -3.57 -14.56
N VAL A 44 -2.77 -3.04 -13.71
CA VAL A 44 -4.18 -3.45 -13.55
C VAL A 44 -5.16 -2.55 -14.31
N GLY A 45 -4.66 -1.58 -15.06
CA GLY A 45 -5.43 -0.54 -15.72
C GLY A 45 -5.62 0.69 -14.83
N CYS A 46 -6.71 1.44 -15.06
CA CYS A 46 -7.13 2.54 -14.19
C CYS A 46 -7.73 1.95 -12.91
N ALA A 47 -6.87 1.49 -12.03
CA ALA A 47 -7.15 0.74 -10.81
C ALA A 47 -5.86 0.63 -9.99
N ASP A 48 -5.94 0.31 -8.71
CA ASP A 48 -4.77 0.13 -7.85
C ASP A 48 -4.53 -1.33 -7.51
N GLY A 49 -3.28 -1.77 -7.63
CA GLY A 49 -2.82 -3.07 -7.19
C GLY A 49 -1.30 -3.05 -7.02
N ALA A 50 -0.83 -3.21 -5.79
CA ALA A 50 0.59 -3.22 -5.49
C ALA A 50 0.97 -4.47 -4.69
N LEU A 51 1.97 -5.23 -5.18
CA LEU A 51 2.58 -6.35 -4.45
C LEU A 51 3.81 -5.84 -3.71
N LEU A 52 3.84 -6.03 -2.41
CA LEU A 52 5.00 -5.82 -1.56
C LEU A 52 5.76 -7.14 -1.46
N GLN A 53 7.06 -7.09 -1.65
CA GLN A 53 7.95 -8.24 -1.52
C GLN A 53 9.12 -7.90 -0.60
N TYR A 54 9.38 -8.71 0.40
CA TYR A 54 10.58 -8.65 1.22
C TYR A 54 11.39 -9.91 1.02
N GLY A 55 12.64 -9.76 0.58
CA GLY A 55 13.53 -10.87 0.27
C GLY A 55 13.31 -11.49 -1.10
N GLU A 56 14.02 -12.58 -1.35
CA GLU A 56 14.08 -13.27 -2.64
C GLU A 56 13.93 -14.79 -2.46
N GLY A 57 13.55 -15.47 -3.55
CA GLY A 57 13.45 -16.93 -3.61
C GLY A 57 12.41 -17.50 -2.66
N SER A 58 12.68 -18.68 -2.09
CA SER A 58 11.76 -19.41 -1.22
C SER A 58 11.46 -18.74 0.13
N ASN A 59 12.32 -17.81 0.56
CA ASN A 59 12.17 -17.08 1.82
C ASN A 59 11.51 -15.72 1.63
N ALA A 60 11.09 -15.38 0.42
CA ALA A 60 10.40 -14.14 0.15
C ALA A 60 9.05 -14.09 0.86
N LYS A 61 8.78 -12.95 1.49
CA LYS A 61 7.49 -12.62 2.09
C LYS A 61 6.74 -11.65 1.21
N TYR A 62 5.43 -11.85 1.11
CA TYR A 62 4.58 -11.08 0.23
C TYR A 62 3.38 -10.48 0.97
N ALA A 63 2.96 -9.31 0.54
CA ALA A 63 1.73 -8.66 0.96
C ALA A 63 1.17 -7.83 -0.20
N MET A 64 -0.07 -7.36 -0.11
CA MET A 64 -0.65 -6.48 -1.13
C MET A 64 -1.24 -5.20 -0.52
N ILE A 65 -1.25 -4.15 -1.32
CA ILE A 65 -2.07 -2.95 -1.12
C ILE A 65 -2.92 -2.81 -2.37
N ASP A 66 -4.23 -2.96 -2.20
CA ASP A 66 -5.24 -3.07 -3.26
C ASP A 66 -4.96 -4.21 -4.28
N THR A 67 -5.96 -4.56 -5.06
CA THR A 67 -5.94 -5.78 -5.89
C THR A 67 -6.48 -5.56 -7.31
N GLY A 68 -6.78 -4.31 -7.68
CA GLY A 68 -7.39 -3.97 -8.97
C GLY A 68 -8.87 -4.32 -9.06
N ALA A 69 -9.43 -4.21 -10.25
CA ALA A 69 -10.86 -4.28 -10.52
C ALA A 69 -11.40 -5.70 -10.87
N GLY A 70 -10.58 -6.75 -10.78
CA GLY A 70 -10.93 -8.09 -11.27
C GLY A 70 -10.93 -8.21 -12.81
N LYS A 71 -10.66 -7.13 -13.52
CA LYS A 71 -10.41 -7.03 -14.94
C LYS A 71 -9.56 -5.81 -15.23
N TYR A 72 -8.89 -5.78 -16.37
CA TYR A 72 -8.16 -4.57 -16.78
C TYR A 72 -9.16 -3.43 -17.01
N ASN A 73 -9.00 -2.35 -16.27
CA ASN A 73 -9.94 -1.23 -16.23
C ASN A 73 -9.47 -0.05 -17.11
N GLY A 74 -10.41 0.75 -17.63
CA GLY A 74 -10.14 2.04 -18.25
C GLY A 74 -9.24 2.00 -19.47
N THR A 75 -9.47 1.13 -20.46
CA THR A 75 -8.70 1.06 -21.71
C THR A 75 -9.58 1.10 -22.96
N LYS A 76 -9.09 1.77 -24.02
CA LYS A 76 -9.64 1.71 -25.38
C LYS A 76 -9.06 0.54 -26.18
N ASP A 77 -8.01 -0.10 -25.69
CA ASP A 77 -7.34 -1.20 -26.37
C ASP A 77 -8.09 -2.51 -26.13
N LYS A 78 -8.57 -3.13 -27.23
CA LYS A 78 -9.39 -4.35 -27.18
C LYS A 78 -8.64 -5.56 -26.59
N THR A 79 -7.32 -5.63 -26.72
CA THR A 79 -6.51 -6.71 -26.15
C THR A 79 -6.41 -6.57 -24.66
N TYR A 80 -6.14 -5.35 -24.17
CA TYR A 80 -6.10 -5.06 -22.75
C TYR A 80 -7.47 -5.21 -22.08
N ALA A 81 -8.55 -4.79 -22.73
CA ALA A 81 -9.90 -4.94 -22.21
C ALA A 81 -10.32 -6.40 -21.96
N LYS A 82 -9.65 -7.37 -22.61
CA LYS A 82 -9.88 -8.81 -22.39
C LYS A 82 -9.11 -9.39 -21.22
N LYS A 83 -8.11 -8.69 -20.66
CA LYS A 83 -7.34 -9.17 -19.50
C LYS A 83 -8.25 -9.29 -18.29
N LYS A 84 -8.37 -10.49 -17.76
CA LYS A 84 -9.11 -10.77 -16.51
C LYS A 84 -8.12 -10.90 -15.36
N ASP A 85 -8.52 -10.46 -14.19
CA ASP A 85 -7.82 -10.65 -12.93
C ASP A 85 -6.30 -10.36 -12.99
N PRO A 86 -5.84 -9.21 -13.57
CA PRO A 86 -4.41 -8.99 -13.84
C PRO A 86 -3.54 -9.05 -12.58
N ALA A 87 -4.05 -8.64 -11.42
CA ALA A 87 -3.32 -8.75 -10.16
C ALA A 87 -3.14 -10.24 -9.77
N TYR A 88 -4.20 -11.05 -9.85
CA TYR A 88 -4.12 -12.48 -9.57
C TYR A 88 -3.15 -13.19 -10.54
N GLU A 89 -3.23 -12.91 -11.84
CA GLU A 89 -2.32 -13.48 -12.83
C GLU A 89 -0.86 -13.10 -12.54
N TYR A 90 -0.64 -11.87 -12.05
CA TYR A 90 0.68 -11.43 -11.64
C TYR A 90 1.19 -12.21 -10.43
N LEU A 91 0.36 -12.45 -9.41
CA LEU A 91 0.72 -13.29 -8.26
C LEU A 91 1.12 -14.70 -8.70
N LYS A 92 0.36 -15.31 -9.61
CA LYS A 92 0.67 -16.64 -10.18
C LYS A 92 2.00 -16.61 -10.94
N LYS A 93 2.26 -15.59 -11.73
CA LYS A 93 3.52 -15.40 -12.50
C LYS A 93 4.73 -15.30 -11.57
N ILE A 94 4.59 -14.59 -10.44
CA ILE A 94 5.66 -14.45 -9.44
C ILE A 94 5.79 -15.72 -8.57
N GLY A 95 4.78 -16.59 -8.55
CA GLY A 95 4.77 -17.81 -7.74
C GLY A 95 4.33 -17.59 -6.29
N VAL A 96 3.57 -16.52 -6.01
CA VAL A 96 3.06 -16.21 -4.68
C VAL A 96 2.07 -17.30 -4.24
N LYS A 97 2.30 -17.89 -3.06
CA LYS A 97 1.45 -18.88 -2.42
C LYS A 97 0.89 -18.42 -1.09
N HIS A 98 1.48 -17.36 -0.54
CA HIS A 98 1.09 -16.82 0.76
C HIS A 98 1.22 -15.30 0.76
N LEU A 99 0.21 -14.64 1.31
CA LEU A 99 0.20 -13.20 1.59
C LEU A 99 0.13 -13.01 3.10
N GLU A 100 1.16 -12.39 3.67
CA GLU A 100 1.17 -12.04 5.11
C GLU A 100 -0.02 -11.13 5.44
N PHE A 101 -0.34 -10.24 4.52
CA PHE A 101 -1.54 -9.40 4.62
C PHE A 101 -1.94 -8.80 3.28
N VAL A 102 -3.17 -8.34 3.22
CA VAL A 102 -3.70 -7.47 2.16
C VAL A 102 -4.26 -6.21 2.82
N ILE A 103 -3.90 -5.03 2.34
CA ILE A 103 -4.49 -3.75 2.74
C ILE A 103 -5.45 -3.32 1.64
N LEU A 104 -6.72 -3.13 1.98
CA LEU A 104 -7.74 -2.58 1.10
C LEU A 104 -7.94 -1.11 1.47
N THR A 105 -7.51 -0.21 0.61
CA THR A 105 -7.50 1.23 0.93
C THR A 105 -8.92 1.77 1.13
N HIS A 106 -9.84 1.38 0.25
CA HIS A 106 -11.25 1.74 0.34
C HIS A 106 -12.09 0.76 -0.53
N PRO A 107 -13.43 0.75 -0.41
CA PRO A 107 -14.25 -0.33 -0.94
C PRO A 107 -14.60 -0.23 -2.43
N HIS A 108 -14.03 0.68 -3.21
CA HIS A 108 -14.30 0.74 -4.63
C HIS A 108 -13.76 -0.47 -5.38
N ARG A 109 -14.49 -0.88 -6.42
CA ARG A 109 -14.21 -2.09 -7.20
C ARG A 109 -12.81 -2.10 -7.79
N ASP A 110 -12.30 -0.97 -8.25
CA ASP A 110 -10.98 -0.81 -8.86
C ASP A 110 -9.83 -0.94 -7.85
N HIS A 111 -10.14 -1.10 -6.57
CA HIS A 111 -9.19 -1.40 -5.50
C HIS A 111 -9.36 -2.81 -4.94
N ILE A 112 -10.60 -3.27 -4.75
CA ILE A 112 -10.89 -4.55 -4.07
C ILE A 112 -11.33 -5.68 -5.01
N GLY A 113 -11.64 -5.40 -6.27
CA GLY A 113 -12.30 -6.35 -7.17
C GLY A 113 -11.47 -7.60 -7.49
N GLY A 114 -10.14 -7.46 -7.58
CA GLY A 114 -9.23 -8.58 -7.83
C GLY A 114 -9.13 -9.56 -6.65
N LEU A 115 -9.47 -9.10 -5.44
CA LEU A 115 -9.41 -9.94 -4.24
C LEU A 115 -10.37 -11.13 -4.31
N VAL A 116 -11.53 -10.97 -4.95
CA VAL A 116 -12.50 -12.07 -5.14
C VAL A 116 -11.84 -13.29 -5.81
N LYS A 117 -11.04 -13.06 -6.85
CA LYS A 117 -10.35 -14.17 -7.53
C LYS A 117 -9.24 -14.77 -6.69
N ILE A 118 -8.50 -13.93 -5.96
CA ILE A 118 -7.43 -14.38 -5.05
C ILE A 118 -8.03 -15.24 -3.93
N LEU A 119 -9.14 -14.81 -3.33
CA LEU A 119 -9.84 -15.57 -2.29
C LEU A 119 -10.42 -16.90 -2.80
N LYS A 120 -10.83 -17.00 -4.04
CA LYS A 120 -11.31 -18.26 -4.65
C LYS A 120 -10.21 -19.28 -4.89
N ASP A 121 -8.96 -18.87 -5.03
CA ASP A 121 -7.82 -19.78 -5.20
C ASP A 121 -7.27 -20.23 -3.86
N LYS A 122 -7.70 -21.39 -3.39
CA LYS A 122 -7.23 -22.01 -2.12
C LYS A 122 -5.73 -22.31 -2.09
N THR A 123 -5.01 -22.21 -3.22
CA THR A 123 -3.54 -22.34 -3.27
C THR A 123 -2.79 -21.06 -2.88
N ILE A 124 -3.52 -19.96 -2.67
CA ILE A 124 -2.99 -18.70 -2.15
C ILE A 124 -3.64 -18.44 -0.79
N THR A 125 -2.88 -18.54 0.28
CA THR A 125 -3.34 -18.23 1.64
C THR A 125 -3.13 -16.75 1.98
N ILE A 126 -3.96 -16.20 2.88
CA ILE A 126 -3.87 -14.81 3.35
C ILE A 126 -4.05 -14.82 4.86
N ASN A 127 -3.08 -14.31 5.63
CA ASN A 127 -3.24 -14.28 7.08
C ASN A 127 -4.22 -13.19 7.53
N THR A 128 -4.05 -11.95 7.02
CA THR A 128 -4.85 -10.82 7.49
C THR A 128 -5.25 -9.91 6.35
N ILE A 129 -6.49 -9.47 6.33
CA ILE A 129 -6.94 -8.36 5.51
C ILE A 129 -7.16 -7.16 6.42
N TYR A 130 -6.50 -6.05 6.10
CA TYR A 130 -6.74 -4.74 6.71
C TYR A 130 -7.62 -3.93 5.78
N GLY A 131 -8.70 -3.39 6.29
CA GLY A 131 -9.64 -2.61 5.48
C GLY A 131 -10.62 -1.81 6.32
N ASN A 132 -11.52 -1.14 5.65
CA ASN A 132 -12.65 -0.49 6.29
C ASN A 132 -13.66 -1.55 6.77
N SER A 133 -14.66 -1.16 7.58
CA SER A 133 -15.62 -2.12 8.14
C SER A 133 -16.30 -2.98 7.06
N LEU A 134 -16.35 -4.31 7.27
CA LEU A 134 -17.18 -5.21 6.47
C LEU A 134 -18.68 -5.11 6.78
N GLU A 135 -19.04 -4.37 7.81
CA GLU A 135 -20.44 -4.15 8.19
C GLU A 135 -21.06 -2.91 7.52
N MET A 136 -20.35 -2.34 6.54
CA MET A 136 -20.90 -1.27 5.73
C MET A 136 -22.11 -1.80 4.95
N THR A 137 -23.29 -1.34 5.33
CA THR A 137 -24.50 -1.59 4.55
C THR A 137 -24.54 -0.54 3.44
N TYR A 138 -24.38 -0.97 2.20
CA TYR A 138 -24.67 -0.11 1.08
C TYR A 138 -26.18 0.13 1.06
N LEU A 139 -26.59 1.36 1.36
CA LEU A 139 -27.96 1.77 1.14
C LEU A 139 -28.28 1.66 -0.36
N ARG A 140 -29.00 0.65 -0.73
CA ARG A 140 -29.85 0.71 -1.91
C ARG A 140 -31.03 1.66 -1.57
N SER A 141 -30.77 2.97 -1.43
CA SER A 141 -31.87 3.88 -1.25
C SER A 141 -32.58 4.01 -2.60
N ASN A 142 -33.73 3.33 -2.73
CA ASN A 142 -34.65 3.50 -3.85
C ASN A 142 -35.03 4.97 -4.07
N ASP A 143 -34.89 5.83 -3.08
CA ASP A 143 -35.36 7.21 -3.10
C ASP A 143 -34.30 8.20 -3.67
N ASN A 144 -33.04 7.92 -3.55
CA ASN A 144 -31.97 8.78 -4.12
C ASN A 144 -31.51 8.33 -5.51
N VAL A 145 -31.75 7.07 -5.91
CA VAL A 145 -31.39 6.53 -7.23
C VAL A 145 -32.14 7.27 -8.36
N LYS A 146 -33.34 7.77 -8.11
CA LYS A 146 -34.12 8.54 -9.11
C LYS A 146 -33.52 9.89 -9.48
N LYS A 147 -32.56 10.43 -8.68
CA LYS A 147 -31.87 11.69 -8.95
C LYS A 147 -30.45 11.50 -9.50
N GLN A 148 -29.94 10.26 -9.56
CA GLN A 148 -28.63 9.97 -10.12
C GLN A 148 -28.74 9.77 -11.64
N THR A 149 -27.72 10.22 -12.38
CA THR A 149 -27.59 9.87 -13.79
C THR A 149 -27.50 8.35 -13.94
N SER A 150 -27.99 7.79 -15.04
CA SER A 150 -27.96 6.34 -15.31
C SER A 150 -26.55 5.74 -15.17
N GLU A 151 -25.53 6.52 -15.42
CA GLU A 151 -24.13 6.15 -15.27
C GLU A 151 -23.69 6.02 -13.80
N THR A 152 -24.01 7.00 -12.96
CA THR A 152 -23.69 6.97 -11.53
C THR A 152 -24.36 5.79 -10.82
N ALA A 153 -25.63 5.51 -11.15
CA ALA A 153 -26.35 4.35 -10.60
C ALA A 153 -25.69 3.02 -10.99
N LYS A 154 -25.17 2.92 -12.21
CA LYS A 154 -24.46 1.74 -12.71
C LYS A 154 -23.16 1.50 -11.94
N TRP A 155 -22.33 2.52 -11.73
CA TRP A 155 -21.08 2.41 -10.97
C TRP A 155 -21.33 2.01 -9.52
N THR A 156 -22.28 2.66 -8.87
CA THR A 156 -22.70 2.35 -7.50
C THR A 156 -23.09 0.87 -7.32
N LYS A 157 -23.84 0.33 -8.30
CA LYS A 157 -24.21 -1.10 -8.27
C LYS A 157 -23.00 -2.02 -8.38
N PHE A 158 -22.04 -1.71 -9.26
CA PHE A 158 -20.83 -2.53 -9.43
C PHE A 158 -19.97 -2.53 -8.18
N ASP A 159 -19.81 -1.40 -7.52
CA ASP A 159 -19.02 -1.31 -6.27
C ASP A 159 -19.70 -2.09 -5.15
N SER A 160 -21.01 -1.94 -5.00
CA SER A 160 -21.80 -2.69 -4.02
C SER A 160 -21.75 -4.20 -4.24
N ASP A 161 -21.93 -4.66 -5.48
CA ASP A 161 -21.87 -6.09 -5.79
C ASP A 161 -20.45 -6.65 -5.56
N THR A 162 -19.41 -5.88 -5.90
CA THR A 162 -18.01 -6.29 -5.68
C THR A 162 -17.69 -6.41 -4.18
N TYR A 163 -18.10 -5.42 -3.41
CA TYR A 163 -17.90 -5.41 -1.97
C TYR A 163 -18.59 -6.62 -1.30
N GLN A 164 -19.85 -6.90 -1.68
CA GLN A 164 -20.57 -8.06 -1.17
C GLN A 164 -19.86 -9.37 -1.55
N ASN A 165 -19.40 -9.51 -2.80
CA ASN A 165 -18.65 -10.68 -3.23
C ASN A 165 -17.36 -10.89 -2.43
N VAL A 166 -16.64 -9.82 -2.09
CA VAL A 166 -15.43 -9.91 -1.23
C VAL A 166 -15.80 -10.42 0.15
N LYS A 167 -16.87 -9.88 0.75
CA LYS A 167 -17.36 -10.29 2.05
C LYS A 167 -17.76 -11.77 2.05
N ASP A 168 -18.56 -12.18 1.06
CA ASP A 168 -19.02 -13.56 0.93
C ASP A 168 -17.84 -14.56 0.78
N GLU A 169 -16.80 -14.22 0.01
CA GLU A 169 -15.63 -15.09 -0.15
C GLU A 169 -14.76 -15.14 1.11
N ILE A 170 -14.70 -14.08 1.92
CA ILE A 170 -14.04 -14.12 3.25
C ILE A 170 -14.81 -15.03 4.19
N GLU A 171 -16.15 -14.87 4.27
CA GLU A 171 -17.01 -15.72 5.10
C GLU A 171 -16.92 -17.19 4.69
N LYS A 172 -16.90 -17.46 3.38
CA LYS A 172 -16.74 -18.81 2.84
C LYS A 172 -15.38 -19.42 3.22
N ARG A 173 -14.27 -18.65 3.11
CA ARG A 173 -12.97 -19.14 3.57
C ARG A 173 -12.95 -19.48 5.06
N ASN A 174 -13.58 -18.65 5.86
CA ASN A 174 -13.63 -18.83 7.32
C ASN A 174 -14.60 -19.94 7.76
N SER A 175 -15.38 -20.51 6.83
CA SER A 175 -16.22 -21.68 7.05
C SER A 175 -15.57 -23.01 6.57
N GLU A 176 -14.38 -22.96 5.98
CA GLU A 176 -13.64 -24.15 5.56
C GLU A 176 -13.12 -24.92 6.80
N GLU A 177 -13.04 -26.24 6.69
CA GLU A 177 -12.44 -27.09 7.75
C GLU A 177 -10.94 -26.87 7.88
N ASP A 178 -10.26 -26.51 6.79
CA ASP A 178 -8.85 -26.15 6.78
C ASP A 178 -8.64 -24.74 7.31
N GLU A 179 -8.30 -24.62 8.58
CA GLU A 179 -8.06 -23.33 9.25
C GLU A 179 -6.90 -22.53 8.63
N SER A 180 -6.01 -23.17 7.85
CA SER A 180 -4.94 -22.44 7.13
C SER A 180 -5.48 -21.53 6.03
N LEU A 181 -6.73 -21.72 5.63
CA LEU A 181 -7.44 -20.87 4.67
C LEU A 181 -8.15 -19.69 5.33
N HIS A 182 -8.33 -19.72 6.66
CA HIS A 182 -9.03 -18.66 7.37
C HIS A 182 -8.30 -17.32 7.25
N VAL A 183 -9.08 -16.27 7.14
CA VAL A 183 -8.59 -14.90 6.94
C VAL A 183 -9.08 -14.03 8.08
N LYS A 184 -8.13 -13.43 8.81
CA LYS A 184 -8.46 -12.41 9.81
C LYS A 184 -8.76 -11.08 9.13
N TYR A 185 -9.90 -10.47 9.46
CA TYR A 185 -10.22 -9.10 9.02
C TYR A 185 -10.03 -8.09 10.14
N VAL A 186 -9.31 -7.00 9.87
CA VAL A 186 -8.93 -5.99 10.87
C VAL A 186 -9.16 -4.59 10.33
N ILE A 187 -9.85 -3.75 11.09
CA ILE A 187 -9.90 -2.31 10.85
C ILE A 187 -8.66 -1.69 11.51
N PRO A 188 -7.71 -1.15 10.74
CA PRO A 188 -6.49 -0.61 11.33
C PRO A 188 -6.77 0.68 12.10
N LYS A 189 -5.97 0.94 13.13
CA LYS A 189 -6.00 2.22 13.84
C LYS A 189 -4.94 3.16 13.23
N ALA A 190 -5.30 4.42 13.01
CA ALA A 190 -4.32 5.44 12.61
C ALA A 190 -3.16 5.52 13.62
N GLY A 191 -1.94 5.52 13.11
CA GLY A 191 -0.70 5.46 13.90
C GLY A 191 -0.22 4.04 14.21
N SER A 192 -1.04 2.99 14.02
CA SER A 192 -0.59 1.62 14.22
C SER A 192 0.40 1.18 13.13
N LYS A 193 1.22 0.19 13.47
CA LYS A 193 2.31 -0.31 12.61
C LYS A 193 2.21 -1.80 12.42
N ILE A 194 2.49 -2.24 11.21
CA ILE A 194 2.72 -3.64 10.86
C ILE A 194 4.04 -3.77 10.11
N TYR A 195 4.49 -4.99 9.87
CA TYR A 195 5.79 -5.24 9.25
C TYR A 195 5.69 -6.32 8.17
N LEU A 196 6.44 -6.11 7.09
CA LEU A 196 6.77 -7.15 6.13
C LEU A 196 8.30 -7.36 6.17
N GLY A 197 8.75 -8.38 6.88
CA GLY A 197 10.16 -8.49 7.23
C GLY A 197 10.63 -7.28 8.04
N GLN A 198 11.61 -6.54 7.54
CA GLN A 198 12.10 -5.31 8.17
C GLN A 198 11.42 -4.03 7.67
N ALA A 199 10.56 -4.13 6.64
CA ALA A 199 9.80 -2.98 6.17
C ALA A 199 8.66 -2.67 7.13
N GLN A 200 8.67 -1.45 7.69
CA GLN A 200 7.63 -0.95 8.59
C GLN A 200 6.55 -0.25 7.77
N ILE A 201 5.31 -0.66 7.94
CA ILE A 201 4.14 -0.02 7.36
C ILE A 201 3.35 0.66 8.48
N THR A 202 3.19 1.98 8.40
CA THR A 202 2.40 2.77 9.35
C THR A 202 1.10 3.18 8.70
N PHE A 203 -0.02 2.91 9.35
CA PHE A 203 -1.35 3.34 8.92
C PHE A 203 -1.57 4.81 9.32
N TYR A 204 -1.91 5.66 8.36
CA TYR A 204 -2.30 7.06 8.60
C TYR A 204 -3.82 7.27 8.56
N GLY A 205 -4.55 6.25 8.20
CA GLY A 205 -6.01 6.16 8.22
C GLY A 205 -6.49 4.77 8.58
N PRO A 206 -7.82 4.60 8.76
CA PRO A 206 -8.84 5.65 8.75
C PRO A 206 -8.72 6.58 9.96
N LEU A 207 -8.87 7.90 9.73
CA LEU A 207 -8.68 8.92 10.78
C LEU A 207 -9.90 9.13 11.66
N GLU A 208 -11.05 8.70 11.22
CA GLU A 208 -12.32 8.87 11.91
C GLU A 208 -12.89 7.51 12.28
N ASN A 209 -13.40 7.41 13.52
CA ASN A 209 -14.19 6.25 13.99
C ASN A 209 -15.56 6.15 13.28
N ASN A 210 -15.71 6.78 12.12
CA ASN A 210 -16.95 6.82 11.36
C ASN A 210 -17.29 5.49 10.69
N TYR A 211 -16.39 4.51 10.76
CA TYR A 211 -16.65 3.11 10.41
C TYR A 211 -17.20 2.33 11.61
N LYS A 212 -18.03 2.98 12.45
CA LYS A 212 -18.78 2.25 13.47
C LYS A 212 -19.70 1.24 12.76
N TYR A 213 -19.81 0.08 13.36
CA TYR A 213 -20.75 -0.96 12.99
C TYR A 213 -22.11 -0.35 12.59
N GLY A 214 -22.63 -0.74 11.43
CA GLY A 214 -23.94 -0.28 10.94
C GLY A 214 -23.96 1.13 10.34
N ARG A 215 -22.82 1.75 10.02
CA ARG A 215 -22.84 2.96 9.22
C ARG A 215 -23.42 2.66 7.83
N GLN A 216 -24.51 3.33 7.51
CA GLN A 216 -25.01 3.38 6.14
C GLN A 216 -24.02 4.18 5.30
N VAL A 217 -23.36 3.52 4.34
CA VAL A 217 -22.52 4.18 3.36
C VAL A 217 -23.43 4.88 2.38
N ASP A 218 -23.35 6.21 2.34
CA ASP A 218 -23.97 6.96 1.26
C ASP A 218 -23.19 6.64 -0.03
N LEU A 219 -23.83 5.91 -0.93
CA LEU A 219 -23.26 5.42 -2.19
C LEU A 219 -22.97 6.53 -3.21
N ASN A 220 -22.76 7.74 -2.76
CA ASN A 220 -22.09 8.70 -3.60
C ASN A 220 -20.64 8.21 -3.75
N VAL A 221 -20.36 7.49 -4.84
CA VAL A 221 -19.10 6.84 -5.20
C VAL A 221 -17.87 7.69 -4.85
N ARG A 222 -18.00 9.01 -4.91
CA ARG A 222 -16.94 9.97 -4.61
C ARG A 222 -16.66 10.17 -3.12
N GLN A 223 -17.56 9.74 -2.23
CA GLN A 223 -17.34 9.94 -0.78
C GLN A 223 -16.45 8.90 -0.15
N GLU A 224 -16.39 7.68 -0.69
CA GLU A 224 -15.56 6.61 -0.12
C GLU A 224 -14.07 6.85 -0.32
N ASN A 225 -13.67 7.58 -1.35
CA ASN A 225 -12.26 7.96 -1.58
C ASN A 225 -11.65 8.72 -0.39
N LYS A 226 -12.42 9.59 0.28
CA LYS A 226 -11.94 10.33 1.46
C LYS A 226 -11.60 9.44 2.65
N TYR A 227 -12.05 8.21 2.64
CA TYR A 227 -11.77 7.21 3.68
C TYR A 227 -10.63 6.27 3.30
N SER A 228 -9.92 6.54 2.21
CA SER A 228 -8.75 5.75 1.82
C SER A 228 -7.76 5.60 2.97
N ILE A 229 -7.34 4.37 3.20
CA ILE A 229 -6.30 4.05 4.18
C ILE A 229 -4.95 4.42 3.56
N VAL A 230 -4.43 5.57 3.94
CA VAL A 230 -3.10 6.01 3.54
C VAL A 230 -2.07 5.27 4.40
N THR A 231 -1.03 4.73 3.77
CA THR A 231 0.06 4.07 4.49
C THR A 231 1.41 4.64 4.11
N ARG A 232 2.30 4.76 5.10
CA ARG A 232 3.70 5.09 4.87
C ARG A 232 4.56 3.87 5.17
N ILE A 233 5.36 3.46 4.20
CA ILE A 233 6.27 2.32 4.30
C ILE A 233 7.69 2.86 4.46
N VAL A 234 8.45 2.28 5.38
CA VAL A 234 9.87 2.62 5.61
C VAL A 234 10.68 1.35 5.59
N TYR A 235 11.72 1.34 4.75
CA TYR A 235 12.73 0.30 4.71
C TYR A 235 14.12 0.91 4.65
N GLY A 236 14.91 0.73 5.70
CA GLY A 236 16.18 1.42 5.85
C GLY A 236 16.01 2.95 5.80
N LYS A 237 16.71 3.59 4.85
CA LYS A 237 16.61 5.04 4.59
C LYS A 237 15.54 5.40 3.58
N ASN A 238 14.91 4.42 2.94
CA ASN A 238 13.92 4.65 1.91
C ASN A 238 12.49 4.63 2.46
N SER A 239 11.64 5.43 1.87
CA SER A 239 10.24 5.53 2.26
C SER A 239 9.29 5.73 1.07
N PHE A 240 8.10 5.19 1.21
CA PHE A 240 7.05 5.16 0.20
C PHE A 240 5.75 5.62 0.84
N LEU A 241 5.00 6.47 0.16
CA LEU A 241 3.67 6.90 0.56
C LEU A 241 2.64 6.29 -0.40
N MET A 242 1.79 5.41 0.13
CA MET A 242 0.71 4.75 -0.60
C MET A 242 -0.60 5.41 -0.22
N THR A 243 -1.27 6.04 -1.16
CA THR A 243 -2.36 6.98 -0.89
C THR A 243 -3.75 6.42 -1.15
N GLY A 244 -3.87 5.30 -1.92
CA GLY A 244 -5.15 4.91 -2.51
C GLY A 244 -5.73 6.09 -3.30
N ASP A 245 -7.00 6.39 -3.07
CA ASP A 245 -7.71 7.52 -3.69
C ASP A 245 -7.95 8.67 -2.71
N ALA A 246 -7.02 8.86 -1.76
CA ALA A 246 -7.15 9.87 -0.72
C ALA A 246 -7.40 11.26 -1.32
N GLN A 247 -8.42 11.93 -0.77
CA GLN A 247 -8.80 13.27 -1.16
C GLN A 247 -8.13 14.31 -0.27
N ARG A 248 -8.19 15.58 -0.68
CA ARG A 248 -7.65 16.73 0.05
C ARG A 248 -7.99 16.71 1.53
N GLU A 249 -9.26 16.49 1.86
CA GLU A 249 -9.74 16.43 3.25
C GLU A 249 -8.97 15.38 4.08
N THR A 250 -8.68 14.23 3.50
CA THR A 250 -7.91 13.16 4.15
C THR A 250 -6.47 13.60 4.40
N ILE A 251 -5.84 14.20 3.40
CA ILE A 251 -4.45 14.68 3.48
C ILE A 251 -4.33 15.82 4.51
N GLU A 252 -5.26 16.79 4.51
CA GLU A 252 -5.31 17.87 5.52
C GLU A 252 -5.43 17.31 6.94
N LYS A 253 -6.28 16.29 7.15
CA LYS A 253 -6.44 15.63 8.46
C LYS A 253 -5.17 14.89 8.89
N ILE A 254 -4.48 14.20 7.96
CA ILE A 254 -3.21 13.52 8.22
C ILE A 254 -2.16 14.54 8.66
N ILE A 255 -2.04 15.68 7.95
CA ILE A 255 -1.12 16.77 8.27
C ILE A 255 -1.45 17.36 9.65
N LYS A 256 -2.73 17.68 9.91
CA LYS A 256 -3.19 18.22 11.20
C LYS A 256 -2.90 17.28 12.37
N LYS A 257 -2.89 15.97 12.14
CA LYS A 257 -2.50 14.96 13.14
C LYS A 257 -0.99 14.89 13.37
N GLY A 258 -0.18 15.60 12.60
CA GLY A 258 1.27 15.62 12.72
C GLY A 258 1.97 14.39 12.14
N TYR A 259 1.30 13.61 11.29
CA TYR A 259 1.94 12.46 10.64
C TYR A 259 2.94 12.91 9.57
N ASN A 260 4.09 12.23 9.52
CA ASN A 260 5.15 12.51 8.56
C ASN A 260 4.81 11.93 7.19
N LEU A 261 4.48 12.80 6.23
CA LEU A 261 4.19 12.42 4.84
C LEU A 261 5.45 12.31 3.96
N GLN A 262 6.64 12.69 4.45
CA GLN A 262 7.86 12.64 3.64
C GLN A 262 8.16 11.22 3.15
N ALA A 263 8.35 11.09 1.84
CA ALA A 263 8.68 9.83 1.19
C ALA A 263 9.45 10.08 -0.10
N GLN A 264 10.37 9.21 -0.48
CA GLN A 264 11.06 9.29 -1.77
C GLN A 264 10.15 8.87 -2.93
N VAL A 265 9.19 7.98 -2.68
CA VAL A 265 8.24 7.47 -3.66
C VAL A 265 6.83 7.82 -3.23
N LEU A 266 6.10 8.48 -4.10
CA LEU A 266 4.68 8.77 -3.96
C LEU A 266 3.89 7.88 -4.92
N LYS A 267 2.97 7.05 -4.42
CA LYS A 267 1.86 6.56 -5.23
C LYS A 267 0.85 7.69 -5.35
N GLU A 268 0.71 8.21 -6.56
CA GLU A 268 -0.21 9.30 -6.85
C GLU A 268 -1.66 8.90 -6.55
N PRO A 269 -2.44 9.70 -5.80
CA PRO A 269 -3.81 9.34 -5.46
C PRO A 269 -4.73 9.35 -6.70
N HIS A 270 -5.76 8.50 -6.63
CA HIS A 270 -6.90 8.50 -7.53
C HIS A 270 -6.49 8.48 -9.02
N HIS A 271 -5.50 7.63 -9.35
CA HIS A 271 -5.01 7.41 -10.73
C HIS A 271 -4.51 8.68 -11.44
N GLY A 272 -4.22 9.74 -10.69
CA GLY A 272 -3.91 11.06 -11.26
C GLY A 272 -5.17 11.84 -11.68
N TYR A 273 -6.33 11.53 -11.09
CA TYR A 273 -7.55 12.30 -11.28
C TYR A 273 -7.62 13.44 -10.27
N GLN A 274 -7.90 14.65 -10.77
CA GLN A 274 -8.23 15.81 -9.96
C GLN A 274 -9.64 16.25 -10.29
N ASP A 275 -10.50 16.38 -9.29
CA ASP A 275 -11.85 16.86 -9.50
C ASP A 275 -11.85 18.26 -10.13
N VAL A 276 -12.57 18.38 -11.23
CA VAL A 276 -12.69 19.62 -11.99
C VAL A 276 -13.52 20.62 -11.20
N LYS A 277 -13.15 21.90 -11.28
CA LYS A 277 -13.96 23.01 -10.81
C LYS A 277 -15.31 23.01 -11.55
N GLU A 278 -16.39 22.77 -10.87
CA GLU A 278 -17.70 23.07 -11.41
C GLU A 278 -17.95 24.58 -11.21
N LYS A 279 -18.00 25.35 -12.29
CA LYS A 279 -18.22 26.82 -12.29
C LYS A 279 -17.31 27.59 -11.32
N ASP A 280 -15.97 27.38 -11.41
CA ASP A 280 -14.96 28.06 -10.59
C ASP A 280 -15.02 27.82 -9.06
N LYS A 281 -15.89 26.96 -8.59
CA LYS A 281 -15.91 26.53 -7.20
C LYS A 281 -15.33 25.14 -7.09
N LEU A 282 -14.24 25.01 -6.34
CA LEU A 282 -13.80 23.73 -5.80
C LEU A 282 -14.96 23.16 -4.99
N ILE A 283 -15.49 22.01 -5.40
CA ILE A 283 -16.48 21.30 -4.60
C ILE A 283 -15.74 20.79 -3.38
N ALA A 284 -15.95 21.44 -2.23
CA ALA A 284 -15.30 21.08 -0.98
C ALA A 284 -15.39 19.58 -0.72
N GLY A 285 -14.26 18.94 -0.44
CA GLY A 285 -14.16 17.52 -0.10
C GLY A 285 -14.00 16.55 -1.28
N ARG A 286 -13.86 17.02 -2.52
CA ARG A 286 -13.80 16.17 -3.72
C ARG A 286 -12.47 16.21 -4.47
N THR A 287 -11.52 17.03 -4.05
CA THR A 287 -10.26 17.20 -4.76
C THR A 287 -9.13 16.49 -4.09
N SER A 288 -8.38 15.70 -4.85
CA SER A 288 -7.00 15.38 -4.48
C SER A 288 -6.22 16.69 -4.63
N ASP A 289 -5.78 17.31 -3.54
CA ASP A 289 -4.91 18.48 -3.63
C ASP A 289 -3.47 17.99 -3.81
N HIS A 290 -3.12 17.77 -5.08
CA HIS A 290 -1.81 17.27 -5.46
C HIS A 290 -0.71 18.19 -4.95
N LYS A 291 -0.92 19.51 -5.03
CA LYS A 291 0.07 20.47 -4.56
C LYS A 291 0.32 20.37 -3.06
N LEU A 292 -0.73 20.28 -2.25
CA LEU A 292 -0.60 20.10 -0.80
C LEU A 292 0.16 18.81 -0.48
N LEU A 293 -0.17 17.72 -1.16
CA LEU A 293 0.48 16.42 -0.98
C LEU A 293 1.95 16.47 -1.40
N ILE A 294 2.26 17.08 -2.57
CA ILE A 294 3.61 17.24 -3.11
C ILE A 294 4.49 18.04 -2.16
N ASP A 295 3.98 19.18 -1.67
CA ASP A 295 4.72 20.08 -0.78
C ASP A 295 5.09 19.39 0.55
N HIS A 296 4.28 18.42 1.04
CA HIS A 296 4.54 17.66 2.26
C HIS A 296 5.32 16.39 2.03
N THR A 297 5.11 15.71 0.88
CA THR A 297 5.78 14.44 0.58
C THR A 297 7.22 14.64 0.18
N LYS A 298 7.51 15.69 -0.61
CA LYS A 298 8.84 15.99 -1.16
C LYS A 298 9.44 14.80 -1.90
N ALA A 299 8.59 14.03 -2.61
CA ALA A 299 9.00 12.84 -3.32
C ALA A 299 9.85 13.17 -4.55
N ASN A 300 10.74 12.27 -4.91
CA ASN A 300 11.52 12.35 -6.14
C ASN A 300 10.89 11.50 -7.26
N ILE A 301 10.13 10.49 -6.88
CA ILE A 301 9.48 9.54 -7.79
C ILE A 301 7.98 9.57 -7.54
N ALA A 302 7.19 9.71 -8.60
CA ALA A 302 5.74 9.54 -8.58
C ALA A 302 5.34 8.33 -9.44
N VAL A 303 4.51 7.45 -8.88
CA VAL A 303 3.92 6.33 -9.60
C VAL A 303 2.44 6.57 -9.76
N ILE A 304 1.95 6.51 -10.99
CA ILE A 304 0.55 6.67 -11.35
C ILE A 304 0.02 5.33 -11.87
N SER A 305 -0.94 4.76 -11.17
CA SER A 305 -1.64 3.55 -11.63
C SER A 305 -2.78 3.95 -12.56
N ASN A 306 -2.56 3.84 -13.87
CA ASN A 306 -3.53 4.21 -14.89
C ASN A 306 -3.58 3.15 -16.00
N GLY A 307 -4.58 3.26 -16.90
CA GLY A 307 -4.78 2.29 -17.98
C GLY A 307 -4.00 2.61 -19.25
N TYR A 308 -3.54 1.58 -19.94
CA TYR A 308 -2.98 1.72 -21.28
C TYR A 308 -4.04 2.24 -22.26
N LYS A 309 -3.72 3.30 -23.03
CA LYS A 309 -4.70 3.98 -23.91
C LYS A 309 -6.01 4.25 -23.16
N ASN A 310 -5.91 4.91 -22.02
CA ASN A 310 -7.02 5.12 -21.11
C ASN A 310 -8.28 5.69 -21.79
N THR A 311 -9.45 5.27 -21.30
CA THR A 311 -10.76 5.79 -21.74
C THR A 311 -11.11 7.12 -21.08
N GLY A 312 -10.50 7.43 -19.92
CA GLY A 312 -10.65 8.67 -19.17
C GLY A 312 -9.52 9.66 -19.46
N GLU A 313 -9.60 10.80 -18.85
CA GLU A 313 -8.60 11.87 -18.97
C GLU A 313 -7.47 11.75 -17.92
N VAL A 314 -7.28 10.55 -17.36
CA VAL A 314 -6.28 10.32 -16.31
C VAL A 314 -4.99 9.71 -16.88
N PRO A 315 -3.80 10.13 -16.40
CA PRO A 315 -3.65 11.26 -15.45
C PRO A 315 -4.01 12.60 -16.12
N MET A 316 -4.62 13.49 -15.35
CA MET A 316 -4.99 14.80 -15.85
C MET A 316 -3.75 15.67 -16.10
N LYS A 317 -3.81 16.55 -17.08
CA LYS A 317 -2.67 17.39 -17.50
C LYS A 317 -2.13 18.27 -16.35
N ASN A 318 -3.00 18.82 -15.52
CA ASN A 318 -2.61 19.63 -14.36
C ASN A 318 -1.87 18.79 -13.31
N VAL A 319 -2.28 17.53 -13.08
CA VAL A 319 -1.56 16.59 -12.18
C VAL A 319 -0.15 16.35 -12.70
N LEU A 320 0.00 16.05 -13.99
CA LEU A 320 1.33 15.89 -14.59
C LEU A 320 2.18 17.16 -14.50
N THR A 321 1.55 18.33 -14.58
CA THR A 321 2.24 19.61 -14.40
C THR A 321 2.72 19.79 -12.96
N ASP A 322 1.88 19.47 -11.98
CA ASP A 322 2.24 19.54 -10.55
C ASP A 322 3.36 18.57 -10.19
N LEU A 323 3.34 17.36 -10.77
CA LEU A 323 4.37 16.34 -10.59
C LEU A 323 5.64 16.55 -11.43
N SER A 324 5.72 17.59 -12.26
CA SER A 324 6.77 17.76 -13.30
C SER A 324 8.21 17.83 -12.78
N LYS A 325 8.40 18.03 -11.46
CA LYS A 325 9.73 18.01 -10.81
C LYS A 325 10.14 16.62 -10.33
N MET A 326 9.28 15.61 -10.49
CA MET A 326 9.52 14.23 -10.10
C MET A 326 9.75 13.35 -11.32
N ASP A 327 10.41 12.21 -11.12
CA ASP A 327 10.44 11.12 -12.07
C ASP A 327 9.07 10.42 -12.07
N ILE A 328 8.28 10.62 -13.14
CA ILE A 328 6.93 10.08 -13.25
C ILE A 328 6.93 8.74 -13.97
N TYR A 329 6.33 7.74 -13.34
CA TYR A 329 6.13 6.39 -13.91
C TYR A 329 4.64 6.05 -13.95
N GLU A 330 4.11 5.79 -15.13
CA GLU A 330 2.72 5.43 -15.37
C GLU A 330 2.60 3.97 -15.75
N THR A 331 1.77 3.19 -15.04
CA THR A 331 1.59 1.75 -15.34
C THR A 331 1.00 1.54 -16.73
N GLY A 332 0.10 2.41 -17.19
CA GLY A 332 -0.48 2.32 -18.53
C GLY A 332 0.55 2.37 -19.64
N ASN A 333 1.57 3.21 -19.51
CA ASN A 333 2.63 3.39 -20.50
C ASN A 333 3.78 2.40 -20.32
N ARG A 334 4.06 1.99 -19.08
CA ARG A 334 5.26 1.22 -18.70
C ARG A 334 5.00 -0.24 -18.36
N GLY A 335 3.73 -0.67 -18.31
CA GLY A 335 3.38 -1.96 -17.74
C GLY A 335 3.63 -1.95 -16.23
N THR A 336 3.85 -3.10 -15.65
CA THR A 336 4.20 -3.21 -14.23
C THR A 336 5.51 -2.51 -13.92
N ILE A 337 5.51 -1.69 -12.85
CA ILE A 337 6.67 -0.92 -12.38
C ILE A 337 7.14 -1.54 -11.07
N VAL A 338 8.41 -1.91 -11.00
CA VAL A 338 9.01 -2.49 -9.79
C VAL A 338 10.04 -1.51 -9.24
N ILE A 339 9.80 -1.02 -8.02
CA ILE A 339 10.77 -0.20 -7.30
C ILE A 339 11.41 -1.07 -6.21
N THR A 340 12.72 -1.26 -6.31
CA THR A 340 13.51 -2.05 -5.38
C THR A 340 14.31 -1.13 -4.47
N SER A 341 14.26 -1.39 -3.17
CA SER A 341 15.10 -0.75 -2.16
C SER A 341 16.09 -1.78 -1.58
N ASP A 342 17.37 -1.42 -1.53
CA ASP A 342 18.40 -2.14 -0.77
C ASP A 342 18.53 -1.62 0.67
N GLY A 343 17.65 -0.72 1.09
CA GLY A 343 17.69 -0.02 2.37
C GLY A 343 18.40 1.34 2.32
N SER A 344 19.14 1.64 1.25
CA SER A 344 19.85 2.91 1.05
C SER A 344 19.53 3.57 -0.29
N HIS A 345 19.39 2.78 -1.35
CA HIS A 345 19.14 3.24 -2.71
C HIS A 345 17.83 2.69 -3.24
N LEU A 346 17.28 3.37 -4.24
CA LEU A 346 16.10 2.96 -4.98
C LEU A 346 16.48 2.65 -6.44
N TYR A 347 15.96 1.53 -6.94
CA TYR A 347 16.13 1.10 -8.33
C TYR A 347 14.78 0.90 -8.95
N VAL A 348 14.53 1.52 -10.10
CA VAL A 348 13.25 1.40 -10.82
C VAL A 348 13.44 0.53 -12.04
N ARG A 349 12.56 -0.46 -12.19
CA ARG A 349 12.45 -1.32 -13.37
C ARG A 349 11.02 -1.28 -13.89
N THR A 350 10.87 -1.18 -15.20
CA THR A 350 9.57 -1.21 -15.86
C THR A 350 9.46 -2.38 -16.84
N GLU A 351 8.27 -2.87 -17.03
CA GLU A 351 8.00 -3.98 -17.96
C GLU A 351 8.19 -3.57 -19.41
N LYS A 352 7.84 -2.33 -19.75
CA LYS A 352 7.92 -1.77 -21.10
C LYS A 352 8.71 -0.46 -21.10
N GLY A 353 9.49 -0.23 -22.15
CA GLY A 353 10.14 1.06 -22.39
C GLY A 353 11.30 1.41 -21.47
N GLY A 354 11.95 0.40 -20.82
CA GLY A 354 13.13 0.59 -19.98
C GLY A 354 12.84 1.34 -18.66
N ASN A 355 13.90 1.84 -18.02
CA ASN A 355 13.82 2.40 -16.65
C ASN A 355 13.69 3.94 -16.63
N LYS A 356 13.48 4.58 -17.78
CA LYS A 356 13.37 6.04 -17.86
C LYS A 356 11.96 6.51 -17.45
N PRO A 357 11.85 7.61 -16.71
CA PRO A 357 10.55 8.18 -16.36
C PRO A 357 9.82 8.76 -17.58
N SER A 358 8.55 9.08 -17.41
CA SER A 358 7.76 9.84 -18.37
C SER A 358 7.80 11.32 -18.03
N VAL A 359 7.84 12.19 -19.04
CA VAL A 359 7.64 13.64 -18.88
C VAL A 359 6.41 14.03 -19.65
N ASN A 360 5.46 14.67 -19.00
CA ASN A 360 4.18 15.10 -19.60
C ASN A 360 3.47 13.96 -20.37
N GLY A 361 3.51 12.72 -19.82
CA GLY A 361 2.93 11.55 -20.46
C GLY A 361 3.68 11.03 -21.69
N LYS A 362 4.81 11.64 -22.04
CA LYS A 362 5.69 11.14 -23.13
C LYS A 362 6.89 10.41 -22.53
N ILE A 363 7.23 9.26 -23.13
CA ILE A 363 8.42 8.48 -22.75
C ILE A 363 9.65 9.30 -23.14
N ILE A 364 10.55 9.57 -22.20
CA ILE A 364 11.85 10.15 -22.51
C ILE A 364 12.69 9.04 -23.15
N SER A 365 13.07 9.24 -24.40
CA SER A 365 13.92 8.32 -25.19
C SER A 365 15.36 8.30 -24.69
#